data_a669d7dfda8e7296861d706c81d45efe
#
_entry.id   a669d7dfda8e7296861d706c81d45efe
#
_cell.length_a   1.000
_cell.length_b   1.000
_cell.length_c   1.000
_cell.angle_alpha   90.00
_cell.angle_beta   90.00
_cell.angle_gamma   90.00
#
_symmetry.space_group_name_H-M   'P 1'
#
loop_
_entity.id
_entity.type
_entity.pdbx_description
1 polymer ?
#
loop_
_entity_poly.entity_id
_entity_poly.type
_entity_poly.pdbx_seq_one_letter_code
_entity_poly.pdbx_strand_id
1 'polypeptide(L)'
;EANADASASGLVRKLDVDAKAWPMLAWSWKVERPVAKGDVTRRSGDDYAARVYVTFRVPPERLSPFERMTRSAARAMFGDDVPDAGLAYIWDSRAPPGTIVPNPYTDRVRMIVVESGSARAGRWLSYERDIAADYRAAFGEDPPPVSGVAIMTDTDNTGERVRAWYGDIALSRAPSVRKDSA
;
A
#
# COMPACT_ATOMS: atom_id res chain seq x y z
N GLU A 1 -15.31 3.30 7.26
CA GLU A 1 -15.34 4.53 6.46
C GLU A 1 -14.15 5.41 6.82
N ALA A 2 -13.53 6.00 5.82
CA ALA A 2 -12.46 6.98 5.94
C ALA A 2 -12.86 8.24 5.20
N ASN A 3 -12.59 9.40 5.80
CA ASN A 3 -12.86 10.71 5.23
C ASN A 3 -11.57 11.52 5.29
N ALA A 4 -11.14 12.07 4.16
CA ALA A 4 -10.03 13.03 4.09
C ALA A 4 -10.55 14.35 3.54
N ASP A 5 -10.15 15.44 4.18
CA ASP A 5 -10.44 16.83 3.79
C ASP A 5 -9.17 17.63 4.01
N ALA A 6 -8.37 17.81 2.96
CA ALA A 6 -7.02 18.35 3.00
C ALA A 6 -6.18 17.74 4.16
N SER A 7 -6.29 16.44 4.33
CA SER A 7 -5.73 15.72 5.48
C SER A 7 -5.34 14.28 5.10
N ALA A 8 -4.55 13.66 5.96
CA ALA A 8 -4.15 12.26 5.85
C ALA A 8 -4.51 11.50 7.13
N SER A 9 -5.01 10.27 6.98
CA SER A 9 -5.29 9.39 8.10
C SER A 9 -5.11 7.93 7.71
N GLY A 10 -4.55 7.14 8.62
CA GLY A 10 -4.33 5.72 8.42
C GLY A 10 -4.53 4.89 9.68
N LEU A 11 -4.75 3.60 9.47
CA LEU A 11 -4.77 2.59 10.52
C LEU A 11 -3.76 1.52 10.18
N VAL A 12 -2.98 1.11 11.17
CA VAL A 12 -1.93 0.10 11.03
C VAL A 12 -2.21 -1.08 11.94
N ARG A 13 -2.09 -2.29 11.41
CA ARG A 13 -2.01 -3.52 12.18
C ARG A 13 -0.61 -4.11 12.05
N LYS A 14 0.09 -4.19 13.17
CA LYS A 14 1.40 -4.86 13.25
C LYS A 14 1.22 -6.37 13.10
N LEU A 15 2.12 -6.99 12.36
CA LEU A 15 2.18 -8.42 12.09
C LEU A 15 3.63 -8.90 12.20
N ASP A 16 3.80 -10.21 12.26
CA ASP A 16 5.09 -10.88 12.11
C ASP A 16 4.81 -12.17 11.35
N VAL A 17 4.84 -12.09 10.02
CA VAL A 17 4.38 -13.15 9.14
C VAL A 17 5.40 -13.38 8.03
N ASP A 18 5.74 -14.63 7.77
CA ASP A 18 6.54 -15.00 6.59
C ASP A 18 5.72 -14.77 5.31
N ALA A 19 6.16 -13.83 4.49
CA ALA A 19 5.53 -13.47 3.23
C ALA A 19 5.50 -14.63 2.21
N LYS A 20 6.39 -15.60 2.31
CA LYS A 20 6.41 -16.80 1.44
C LYS A 20 5.40 -17.84 1.90
N ALA A 21 5.18 -17.97 3.20
CA ALA A 21 4.20 -18.89 3.77
C ALA A 21 2.76 -18.37 3.69
N TRP A 22 2.59 -17.04 3.68
CA TRP A 22 1.31 -16.34 3.61
C TRP A 22 1.32 -15.29 2.49
N PRO A 23 1.47 -15.72 1.23
CA PRO A 23 1.69 -14.78 0.13
C PRO A 23 0.44 -14.04 -0.33
N MET A 24 -0.76 -14.54 -0.02
CA MET A 24 -1.99 -13.99 -0.59
C MET A 24 -2.59 -12.94 0.33
N LEU A 25 -2.71 -11.71 -0.17
CA LEU A 25 -3.44 -10.62 0.47
C LEU A 25 -4.76 -10.38 -0.28
N ALA A 26 -5.87 -10.54 0.41
CA ALA A 26 -7.20 -10.22 -0.10
C ALA A 26 -7.78 -9.02 0.67
N TRP A 27 -8.44 -8.11 -0.05
CA TRP A 27 -9.16 -6.99 0.55
C TRP A 27 -10.32 -6.54 -0.33
N SER A 28 -11.19 -5.73 0.22
CA SER A 28 -12.19 -4.99 -0.54
C SER A 28 -12.20 -3.53 -0.14
N TRP A 29 -12.51 -2.68 -1.09
CA TRP A 29 -12.71 -1.25 -0.86
C TRP A 29 -13.77 -0.66 -1.81
N LYS A 30 -14.22 0.51 -1.44
CA LYS A 30 -15.06 1.37 -2.26
C LYS A 30 -14.56 2.80 -2.10
N VAL A 31 -14.39 3.55 -3.18
CA VAL A 31 -14.13 4.98 -3.13
C VAL A 31 -15.33 5.75 -3.66
N GLU A 32 -15.62 6.90 -3.09
CA GLU A 32 -16.65 7.80 -3.61
C GLU A 32 -16.26 8.33 -4.99
N ARG A 33 -15.01 8.74 -5.12
CA ARG A 33 -14.35 9.21 -6.35
C ARG A 33 -12.83 9.13 -6.16
N PRO A 34 -12.03 9.03 -7.24
CA PRO A 34 -10.59 9.19 -7.13
C PRO A 34 -10.23 10.64 -6.75
N VAL A 35 -9.00 10.86 -6.29
CA VAL A 35 -8.44 12.21 -6.09
C VAL A 35 -8.10 12.79 -7.47
N ALA A 36 -8.81 13.82 -7.91
CA ALA A 36 -8.73 14.31 -9.30
C ALA A 36 -7.35 14.83 -9.67
N LYS A 37 -6.62 15.45 -8.73
CA LYS A 37 -5.25 15.93 -8.89
C LYS A 37 -4.18 14.88 -8.55
N GLY A 38 -4.59 13.68 -8.13
CA GLY A 38 -3.69 12.58 -7.84
C GLY A 38 -2.77 12.27 -9.02
N ASP A 39 -1.50 12.02 -8.72
CA ASP A 39 -0.49 11.71 -9.74
C ASP A 39 0.64 10.92 -9.07
N VAL A 40 0.70 9.62 -9.33
CA VAL A 40 1.65 8.68 -8.75
C VAL A 40 3.12 9.03 -9.04
N THR A 41 3.40 9.95 -9.97
CA THR A 41 4.75 10.36 -10.36
C THR A 41 5.26 11.61 -9.64
N ARG A 42 4.42 12.31 -8.87
CA ARG A 42 4.76 13.60 -8.27
C ARG A 42 4.40 13.66 -6.79
N ARG A 43 5.27 14.30 -6.00
CA ARG A 43 5.01 14.56 -4.57
C ARG A 43 3.74 15.37 -4.33
N SER A 44 3.47 16.38 -5.16
CA SER A 44 2.27 17.21 -5.05
C SER A 44 0.97 16.49 -5.42
N GLY A 45 1.05 15.29 -5.95
CA GLY A 45 -0.07 14.44 -6.32
C GLY A 45 -0.07 13.09 -5.59
N ASP A 46 0.76 12.91 -4.55
CA ASP A 46 0.84 11.65 -3.79
C ASP A 46 -0.33 11.50 -2.81
N ASP A 47 -1.54 11.66 -3.33
CA ASP A 47 -2.80 11.51 -2.61
C ASP A 47 -3.69 10.48 -3.29
N TYR A 48 -4.32 9.62 -2.48
CA TYR A 48 -5.19 8.56 -2.98
C TYR A 48 -6.40 8.38 -2.09
N ALA A 49 -7.55 8.21 -2.72
CA ALA A 49 -8.79 7.93 -1.99
C ALA A 49 -8.72 6.62 -1.21
N ALA A 50 -7.98 5.63 -1.72
CA ALA A 50 -7.75 4.38 -1.02
C ALA A 50 -6.34 3.83 -1.28
N ARG A 51 -5.66 3.47 -0.18
CA ARG A 51 -4.38 2.74 -0.17
C ARG A 51 -4.45 1.56 0.80
N VAL A 52 -3.88 0.44 0.39
CA VAL A 52 -3.57 -0.68 1.28
C VAL A 52 -2.07 -0.90 1.24
N TYR A 53 -1.42 -0.83 2.38
CA TYR A 53 0.01 -1.07 2.52
C TYR A 53 0.28 -2.46 3.06
N VAL A 54 1.32 -3.09 2.54
CA VAL A 54 2.03 -4.19 3.20
C VAL A 54 3.42 -3.69 3.54
N THR A 55 3.76 -3.71 4.80
CA THR A 55 5.07 -3.29 5.28
C THR A 55 5.95 -4.48 5.60
N PHE A 56 7.24 -4.31 5.40
CA PHE A 56 8.23 -5.37 5.58
C PHE A 56 9.34 -4.95 6.53
N ARG A 57 9.91 -5.93 7.24
CA ARG A 57 11.07 -5.75 8.11
C ARG A 57 12.27 -6.41 7.46
N VAL A 58 13.19 -5.61 6.94
CA VAL A 58 14.42 -6.12 6.35
C VAL A 58 15.37 -6.55 7.48
N PRO A 59 15.83 -7.82 7.50
CA PRO A 59 16.80 -8.28 8.49
C PRO A 59 18.08 -7.44 8.44
N PRO A 60 18.70 -7.09 9.58
CA PRO A 60 19.89 -6.25 9.62
C PRO A 60 21.06 -6.75 8.76
N GLU A 61 21.19 -8.05 8.62
CA GLU A 61 22.22 -8.70 7.81
C GLU A 61 22.06 -8.47 6.30
N ARG A 62 20.87 -8.14 5.84
CA ARG A 62 20.57 -7.79 4.43
C ARG A 62 20.77 -6.30 4.14
N LEU A 63 21.03 -5.49 5.16
CA LEU A 63 21.26 -4.06 5.02
C LEU A 63 22.76 -3.75 4.90
N SER A 64 23.10 -2.89 3.94
CA SER A 64 24.43 -2.29 3.87
C SER A 64 24.72 -1.44 5.13
N PRO A 65 25.99 -1.13 5.43
CA PRO A 65 26.34 -0.25 6.55
C PRO A 65 25.64 1.12 6.49
N PHE A 66 25.49 1.68 5.29
CA PHE A 66 24.82 2.96 5.08
C PHE A 66 23.30 2.86 5.37
N GLU A 67 22.65 1.80 4.90
CA GLU A 67 21.22 1.56 5.16
C GLU A 67 20.94 1.33 6.65
N ARG A 68 21.83 0.63 7.36
CA ARG A 68 21.73 0.46 8.82
C ARG A 68 21.79 1.81 9.55
N MET A 69 22.70 2.69 9.14
CA MET A 69 22.84 4.03 9.71
C MET A 69 21.58 4.86 9.45
N THR A 70 21.09 4.88 8.21
CA THR A 70 19.86 5.62 7.81
C THR A 70 18.62 5.10 8.53
N ARG A 71 18.50 3.78 8.67
CA ARG A 71 17.44 3.12 9.45
C ARG A 71 17.48 3.52 10.91
N SER A 72 18.67 3.51 11.52
CA SER A 72 18.85 3.91 12.92
C SER A 72 18.47 5.37 13.14
N ALA A 73 18.86 6.26 12.24
CA ALA A 73 18.49 7.68 12.29
C ALA A 73 16.96 7.87 12.12
N ALA A 74 16.33 7.16 11.17
CA ALA A 74 14.89 7.23 10.98
C ALA A 74 14.11 6.73 12.21
N ARG A 75 14.57 5.64 12.83
CA ARG A 75 13.96 5.11 14.06
C ARG A 75 14.15 6.04 15.27
N ALA A 76 15.30 6.68 15.39
CA ALA A 76 15.54 7.66 16.45
C ALA A 76 14.63 8.89 16.32
N MET A 77 14.25 9.26 15.09
CA MET A 77 13.39 10.42 14.82
C MET A 77 11.89 10.10 14.84
N PHE A 78 11.50 8.93 14.31
CA PHE A 78 10.10 8.56 14.07
C PHE A 78 9.62 7.33 14.86
N GLY A 79 10.50 6.76 15.72
CA GLY A 79 10.21 5.56 16.50
C GLY A 79 10.49 4.25 15.75
N ASP A 80 10.37 3.14 16.48
CA ASP A 80 10.69 1.79 15.98
C ASP A 80 9.67 1.26 14.93
N ASP A 81 8.58 1.95 14.74
CA ASP A 81 7.47 1.54 13.86
C ASP A 81 7.68 1.91 12.39
N VAL A 82 8.78 2.58 12.04
CA VAL A 82 9.12 2.90 10.66
C VAL A 82 9.42 1.61 9.90
N PRO A 83 8.64 1.27 8.87
CA PRO A 83 8.90 0.09 8.05
C PRO A 83 10.18 0.26 7.24
N ASP A 84 10.87 -0.84 6.98
CA ASP A 84 12.09 -0.84 6.18
C ASP A 84 11.81 -0.83 4.68
N ALA A 85 10.69 -1.45 4.28
CA ALA A 85 10.20 -1.48 2.90
C ALA A 85 8.67 -1.62 2.90
N GLY A 86 8.03 -1.30 1.78
CA GLY A 86 6.58 -1.43 1.64
C GLY A 86 6.11 -1.58 0.20
N LEU A 87 4.99 -2.28 0.04
CA LEU A 87 4.13 -2.23 -1.13
C LEU A 87 2.90 -1.41 -0.79
N ALA A 88 2.51 -0.50 -1.66
CA ALA A 88 1.30 0.31 -1.52
C ALA A 88 0.38 0.02 -2.71
N TYR A 89 -0.68 -0.71 -2.48
CA TYR A 89 -1.75 -0.90 -3.47
C TYR A 89 -2.65 0.33 -3.45
N ILE A 90 -2.81 0.96 -4.60
CA ILE A 90 -3.48 2.26 -4.70
C ILE A 90 -4.59 2.27 -5.72
N TRP A 91 -5.60 3.14 -5.47
CA TRP A 91 -6.54 3.60 -6.47
C TRP A 91 -6.04 4.93 -7.03
N ASP A 92 -5.47 4.89 -8.23
CA ASP A 92 -4.96 6.10 -8.90
C ASP A 92 -6.06 6.81 -9.70
N SER A 93 -5.81 8.05 -10.11
CA SER A 93 -6.75 8.82 -10.95
C SER A 93 -6.48 8.65 -12.45
N ARG A 94 -5.28 8.28 -12.87
CA ARG A 94 -4.82 8.33 -14.27
C ARG A 94 -3.96 7.16 -14.69
N ALA A 95 -2.99 6.77 -13.84
CA ALA A 95 -2.07 5.71 -14.19
C ALA A 95 -2.81 4.37 -14.35
N PRO A 96 -2.52 3.59 -15.38
CA PRO A 96 -3.25 2.35 -15.63
C PRO A 96 -2.97 1.29 -14.55
N PRO A 97 -3.95 0.42 -14.25
CA PRO A 97 -3.73 -0.73 -13.38
C PRO A 97 -2.54 -1.58 -13.87
N GLY A 98 -1.74 -2.08 -12.93
CA GLY A 98 -0.49 -2.80 -13.20
C GLY A 98 0.75 -1.91 -13.22
N THR A 99 0.61 -0.58 -13.18
CA THR A 99 1.75 0.34 -13.04
C THR A 99 2.44 0.10 -11.68
N ILE A 100 3.76 -0.06 -11.71
CA ILE A 100 4.62 -0.17 -10.52
C ILE A 100 5.66 0.94 -10.58
N VAL A 101 5.68 1.82 -9.59
CA VAL A 101 6.62 2.94 -9.51
C VAL A 101 7.11 3.14 -8.07
N PRO A 102 8.30 3.74 -7.86
CA PRO A 102 8.70 4.14 -6.52
C PRO A 102 7.75 5.23 -5.98
N ASN A 103 7.56 5.24 -4.66
CA ASN A 103 6.86 6.35 -4.01
C ASN A 103 7.68 7.65 -4.20
N PRO A 104 7.05 8.81 -4.47
CA PRO A 104 7.76 10.07 -4.75
C PRO A 104 8.64 10.58 -3.59
N TYR A 105 8.44 10.10 -2.37
CA TYR A 105 9.21 10.50 -1.18
C TYR A 105 10.33 9.51 -0.84
N THR A 106 10.19 8.24 -1.23
CA THR A 106 11.15 7.18 -0.88
C THR A 106 11.12 6.02 -1.87
N ASP A 107 12.27 5.51 -2.20
CA ASP A 107 12.43 4.30 -3.02
C ASP A 107 12.20 3.00 -2.23
N ARG A 108 12.03 3.09 -0.90
CA ARG A 108 11.72 1.95 -0.03
C ARG A 108 10.27 1.49 -0.11
N VAL A 109 9.39 2.31 -0.70
CA VAL A 109 7.99 1.97 -0.95
C VAL A 109 7.75 1.94 -2.44
N ARG A 110 7.09 0.88 -2.92
CA ARG A 110 6.62 0.77 -4.30
C ARG A 110 5.12 0.91 -4.34
N MET A 111 4.66 1.79 -5.21
CA MET A 111 3.26 2.00 -5.49
C MET A 111 2.84 1.03 -6.59
N ILE A 112 1.74 0.31 -6.37
CA ILE A 112 1.15 -0.62 -7.34
C ILE A 112 -0.28 -0.16 -7.60
N VAL A 113 -0.53 0.33 -8.80
CA VAL A 113 -1.89 0.73 -9.20
C VAL A 113 -2.72 -0.52 -9.42
N VAL A 114 -3.77 -0.71 -8.64
CA VAL A 114 -4.71 -1.84 -8.80
C VAL A 114 -6.05 -1.40 -9.37
N GLU A 115 -6.38 -0.11 -9.25
CA GLU A 115 -7.56 0.50 -9.84
C GLU A 115 -7.26 1.93 -10.27
N SER A 116 -7.98 2.45 -11.28
CA SER A 116 -7.74 3.78 -11.80
C SER A 116 -9.01 4.45 -12.32
N GLY A 117 -9.03 5.78 -12.17
CA GLY A 117 -10.10 6.61 -12.70
C GLY A 117 -11.44 6.44 -11.99
N SER A 118 -12.51 7.00 -12.58
CA SER A 118 -13.83 7.07 -11.97
C SER A 118 -14.82 6.00 -12.42
N ALA A 119 -14.47 5.19 -13.42
CA ALA A 119 -15.43 4.27 -14.04
C ALA A 119 -16.03 3.25 -13.07
N ARG A 120 -15.30 2.86 -12.03
CA ARG A 120 -15.74 1.91 -11.02
C ARG A 120 -15.94 2.54 -9.63
N ALA A 121 -15.83 3.88 -9.52
CA ALA A 121 -16.13 4.60 -8.28
C ALA A 121 -17.56 4.34 -7.81
N GLY A 122 -17.80 4.38 -6.51
CA GLY A 122 -19.08 4.06 -5.88
C GLY A 122 -19.40 2.57 -5.77
N ARG A 123 -18.56 1.67 -6.30
CA ARG A 123 -18.74 0.22 -6.23
C ARG A 123 -17.79 -0.42 -5.24
N TRP A 124 -18.23 -1.45 -4.55
CA TRP A 124 -17.34 -2.35 -3.82
C TRP A 124 -16.53 -3.18 -4.81
N LEU A 125 -15.23 -3.15 -4.67
CA LEU A 125 -14.28 -3.92 -5.48
C LEU A 125 -13.42 -4.77 -4.55
N SER A 126 -13.22 -6.04 -4.93
CA SER A 126 -12.38 -6.98 -4.20
C SER A 126 -11.13 -7.30 -5.00
N TYR A 127 -10.03 -7.36 -4.32
CA TYR A 127 -8.71 -7.69 -4.89
C TYR A 127 -8.08 -8.83 -4.11
N GLU A 128 -7.28 -9.59 -4.83
CA GLU A 128 -6.40 -10.59 -4.25
C GLU A 128 -5.04 -10.48 -4.95
N ARG A 129 -3.96 -10.40 -4.18
CA ARG A 129 -2.61 -10.22 -4.69
C ARG A 129 -1.65 -11.18 -4.01
N ASP A 130 -0.73 -11.73 -4.80
CA ASP A 130 0.44 -12.43 -4.28
C ASP A 130 1.51 -11.38 -3.91
N ILE A 131 1.60 -11.06 -2.61
CA ILE A 131 2.53 -10.03 -2.11
C ILE A 131 4.00 -10.46 -2.29
N ALA A 132 4.29 -11.75 -2.35
CA ALA A 132 5.65 -12.22 -2.59
C ALA A 132 6.04 -12.05 -4.06
N ALA A 133 5.13 -12.31 -4.99
CA ALA A 133 5.34 -12.06 -6.41
C ALA A 133 5.44 -10.55 -6.69
N ASP A 134 4.55 -9.75 -6.09
CA ASP A 134 4.57 -8.30 -6.23
C ASP A 134 5.85 -7.67 -5.66
N TYR A 135 6.34 -8.17 -4.53
CA TYR A 135 7.60 -7.69 -3.95
C TYR A 135 8.79 -7.99 -4.89
N ARG A 136 8.86 -9.21 -5.44
CA ARG A 136 9.90 -9.56 -6.42
C ARG A 136 9.83 -8.70 -7.68
N ALA A 137 8.63 -8.46 -8.20
CA ALA A 137 8.44 -7.58 -9.35
C ALA A 137 8.87 -6.14 -9.07
N ALA A 138 8.64 -5.64 -7.85
CA ALA A 138 8.88 -4.27 -7.46
C ALA A 138 10.34 -3.99 -7.05
N PHE A 139 11.01 -4.96 -6.40
CA PHE A 139 12.35 -4.78 -5.81
C PHE A 139 13.43 -5.69 -6.43
N GLY A 140 13.06 -6.70 -7.22
CA GLY A 140 14.00 -7.64 -7.84
C GLY A 140 14.58 -8.68 -6.88
N GLU A 141 14.03 -8.80 -5.67
CA GLU A 141 14.51 -9.72 -4.64
C GLU A 141 13.35 -10.41 -3.89
N ASP A 142 13.67 -11.45 -3.13
CA ASP A 142 12.71 -12.14 -2.28
C ASP A 142 12.23 -11.26 -1.11
N PRO A 143 10.91 -11.29 -0.79
CA PRO A 143 10.37 -10.49 0.29
C PRO A 143 10.96 -10.86 1.65
N PRO A 144 11.24 -9.86 2.49
CA PRO A 144 11.48 -10.10 3.92
C PRO A 144 10.14 -10.39 4.64
N PRO A 145 10.17 -10.73 5.93
CA PRO A 145 8.95 -10.89 6.73
C PRO A 145 8.04 -9.66 6.69
N VAL A 146 6.73 -9.89 6.60
CA VAL A 146 5.70 -8.84 6.72
C VAL A 146 5.70 -8.33 8.16
N SER A 147 5.84 -7.03 8.34
CA SER A 147 5.78 -6.36 9.64
C SER A 147 4.43 -5.71 9.94
N GLY A 148 3.58 -5.55 8.94
CA GLY A 148 2.26 -4.97 9.13
C GLY A 148 1.45 -4.83 7.84
N VAL A 149 0.18 -4.55 8.03
CA VAL A 149 -0.75 -4.10 6.99
C VAL A 149 -1.38 -2.80 7.45
N ALA A 150 -1.54 -1.86 6.54
CA ALA A 150 -2.17 -0.59 6.85
C ALA A 150 -3.15 -0.17 5.76
N ILE A 151 -4.10 0.67 6.13
CA ILE A 151 -4.97 1.41 5.21
C ILE A 151 -4.74 2.89 5.39
N MET A 152 -4.89 3.65 4.30
CA MET A 152 -4.75 5.10 4.34
C MET A 152 -5.65 5.76 3.29
N THR A 153 -6.21 6.89 3.66
CA THR A 153 -6.93 7.83 2.78
C THR A 153 -6.34 9.21 3.01
N ASP A 154 -5.91 9.88 1.96
CA ASP A 154 -5.21 11.15 2.08
C ASP A 154 -5.50 12.11 0.94
N THR A 155 -5.44 13.40 1.25
CA THR A 155 -5.67 14.53 0.35
C THR A 155 -4.90 15.78 0.79
N ASP A 156 -3.86 15.60 1.60
CA ASP A 156 -3.10 16.71 2.20
C ASP A 156 -2.15 17.40 1.20
N ASN A 157 -1.73 16.70 0.15
CA ASN A 157 -0.92 17.29 -0.94
C ASN A 157 -1.79 18.06 -1.95
N THR A 158 -2.99 17.56 -2.25
CA THR A 158 -3.87 18.12 -3.29
C THR A 158 -4.90 19.10 -2.76
N GLY A 159 -5.17 19.07 -1.44
CA GLY A 159 -6.19 19.86 -0.77
C GLY A 159 -7.63 19.46 -1.14
N GLU A 160 -7.83 18.23 -1.63
CA GLU A 160 -9.15 17.73 -2.01
C GLU A 160 -9.91 17.14 -0.81
N ARG A 161 -11.14 16.73 -1.06
CA ARG A 161 -11.96 15.96 -0.14
C ARG A 161 -12.40 14.66 -0.81
N VAL A 162 -12.20 13.52 -0.16
CA VAL A 162 -12.65 12.21 -0.63
C VAL A 162 -13.15 11.34 0.51
N ARG A 163 -13.97 10.35 0.18
CA ARG A 163 -14.39 9.29 1.08
C ARG A 163 -14.07 7.93 0.50
N ALA A 164 -13.67 7.03 1.39
CA ALA A 164 -13.44 5.63 1.06
C ALA A 164 -14.01 4.71 2.16
N TRP A 165 -14.25 3.46 1.78
CA TRP A 165 -14.67 2.40 2.68
C TRP A 165 -13.76 1.21 2.44
N TYR A 166 -13.31 0.62 3.52
CA TYR A 166 -12.51 -0.59 3.51
C TYR A 166 -13.30 -1.72 4.13
N GLY A 167 -13.32 -2.87 3.47
CA GLY A 167 -13.88 -4.11 3.98
C GLY A 167 -12.81 -4.97 4.65
N ASP A 168 -13.06 -6.27 4.71
CA ASP A 168 -12.13 -7.21 5.32
C ASP A 168 -10.80 -7.24 4.57
N ILE A 169 -9.72 -7.36 5.34
CA ILE A 169 -8.35 -7.55 4.84
C ILE A 169 -7.82 -8.84 5.45
N ALA A 170 -7.39 -9.78 4.62
CA ALA A 170 -6.94 -11.08 5.04
C ALA A 170 -5.65 -11.51 4.35
N LEU A 171 -4.75 -12.13 5.11
CA LEU A 171 -3.63 -12.90 4.57
C LEU A 171 -3.98 -14.38 4.56
N SER A 172 -3.60 -15.10 3.49
CA SER A 172 -3.80 -16.53 3.37
C SER A 172 -2.61 -17.24 2.72
N ARG A 173 -2.53 -18.57 2.90
CA ARG A 173 -1.50 -19.42 2.32
C ARG A 173 -1.75 -19.78 0.85
N ALA A 174 -3.01 -19.73 0.43
CA ALA A 174 -3.44 -20.03 -0.92
C ALA A 174 -4.45 -18.98 -1.38
N PRO A 175 -4.65 -18.81 -2.68
CA PRO A 175 -5.70 -17.95 -3.22
C PRO A 175 -7.05 -18.29 -2.59
N SER A 176 -7.84 -17.26 -2.29
CA SER A 176 -9.20 -17.47 -1.79
C SER A 176 -10.05 -18.13 -2.90
N VAL A 177 -10.72 -19.20 -2.58
CA VAL A 177 -11.69 -19.81 -3.52
C VAL A 177 -12.83 -18.82 -3.68
N ARG A 178 -12.95 -18.18 -4.84
CA ARG A 178 -14.12 -17.37 -5.16
C ARG A 178 -15.33 -18.28 -5.08
N LYS A 179 -16.22 -18.04 -4.13
CA LYS A 179 -17.58 -18.54 -4.21
C LYS A 179 -18.26 -17.69 -5.29
N ASP A 180 -18.34 -18.21 -6.49
CA ASP A 180 -19.19 -17.64 -7.50
C ASP A 180 -20.61 -17.65 -6.93
N SER A 181 -21.13 -16.46 -6.65
CA SER A 181 -22.53 -16.27 -6.25
C SER A 181 -23.36 -16.54 -7.48
N ALA A 182 -24.03 -17.69 -7.48
CA ALA A 182 -25.06 -18.02 -8.47
C ALA A 182 -26.24 -17.06 -8.34
#